data_2cb0708cdb2804e3be80d7d69bf663ba
#
_entry.id   2cb0708cdb2804e3be80d7d69bf663ba
#
_cell.length_a   1.000
_cell.length_b   1.000
_cell.length_c   1.000
_cell.angle_alpha   90.00
_cell.angle_beta   90.00
_cell.angle_gamma   90.00
#
_symmetry.space_group_name_H-M   'P 1'
#
loop_
_entity.id
_entity.type
_entity.pdbx_description
1 polymer ?
#
loop_
_entity_poly.entity_id
_entity_poly.type
_entity_poly.pdbx_seq_one_letter_code
_entity_poly.pdbx_strand_id
1 'polypeptide(L)'
;MSGIIGKKIGMTSFFDANGKYVPCTVIEAGPCVVTQVKTNEKDGYTALQLSYDEKKEKNTSGAMKGHFALAKTTPKRKVVEFRHFEEQKNLGDTITVELFAEGDFVDVVGTSKGKGFQGVVKRHGFSGVGHANKSHGQHDRERAPGSLGASSDPSRVMPGMRMAGRMGGNRKKIQNLEVVKVMPEKNVILIKGSIPGTRGSYVLIEK
;
A
#
# COMPACT_ATOMS: atom_id res chain seq x y z
N MET A 1 -9.80 -13.31 -6.01
CA MET A 1 -9.56 -11.89 -5.66
C MET A 1 -9.18 -11.13 -6.91
N SER A 2 -10.10 -10.36 -7.43
CA SER A 2 -9.84 -9.47 -8.56
C SER A 2 -9.18 -8.19 -8.05
N GLY A 3 -8.23 -7.63 -8.80
CA GLY A 3 -7.53 -6.43 -8.33
C GLY A 3 -6.89 -5.63 -9.45
N ILE A 4 -6.53 -4.38 -9.12
CA ILE A 4 -5.89 -3.44 -10.06
C ILE A 4 -4.78 -2.66 -9.36
N ILE A 5 -3.82 -2.20 -10.15
CA ILE A 5 -2.77 -1.30 -9.67
C ILE A 5 -3.20 0.14 -9.91
N GLY A 6 -3.10 0.97 -8.88
CA GLY A 6 -3.39 2.39 -8.99
C GLY A 6 -2.29 3.28 -8.40
N LYS A 7 -2.45 4.57 -8.58
CA LYS A 7 -1.58 5.63 -8.08
C LYS A 7 -2.39 6.62 -7.25
N LYS A 8 -1.98 6.84 -6.02
CA LYS A 8 -2.62 7.79 -5.13
C LYS A 8 -2.40 9.23 -5.61
N ILE A 9 -3.45 9.91 -6.02
CA ILE A 9 -3.38 11.33 -6.44
C ILE A 9 -3.44 12.23 -5.20
N GLY A 10 -4.43 12.01 -4.32
CA GLY A 10 -4.64 12.87 -3.17
C GLY A 10 -5.86 12.48 -2.37
N MET A 11 -6.33 13.41 -1.54
CA MET A 11 -7.60 13.28 -0.82
C MET A 11 -8.49 14.46 -1.16
N THR A 12 -9.77 14.20 -1.20
CA THR A 12 -10.84 15.18 -1.39
C THR A 12 -12.02 14.81 -0.49
N SER A 13 -13.05 15.58 -0.55
CA SER A 13 -14.33 15.29 0.08
C SER A 13 -15.42 15.16 -0.98
N PHE A 14 -16.39 14.34 -0.68
CA PHE A 14 -17.57 14.13 -1.47
C PHE A 14 -18.80 14.29 -0.57
N PHE A 15 -19.88 14.88 -1.09
CA PHE A 15 -21.15 14.93 -0.39
C PHE A 15 -22.04 13.81 -0.89
N ASP A 16 -22.49 12.98 0.03
CA ASP A 16 -23.43 11.92 -0.26
C ASP A 16 -24.82 12.50 -0.60
N ALA A 17 -25.71 11.69 -1.17
CA ALA A 17 -27.08 12.06 -1.51
C ALA A 17 -27.85 12.67 -0.30
N ASN A 18 -27.50 12.27 0.92
CA ASN A 18 -28.05 12.77 2.16
C ASN A 18 -27.38 14.07 2.66
N GLY A 19 -26.51 14.70 1.88
CA GLY A 19 -25.75 15.88 2.28
C GLY A 19 -24.63 15.63 3.29
N LYS A 20 -24.31 14.35 3.59
CA LYS A 20 -23.25 13.99 4.53
C LYS A 20 -21.88 14.16 3.88
N TYR A 21 -20.97 14.81 4.59
CA TYR A 21 -19.58 14.96 4.20
C TYR A 21 -18.81 13.66 4.34
N VAL A 22 -18.27 13.15 3.23
CA VAL A 22 -17.51 11.91 3.19
C VAL A 22 -16.08 12.21 2.71
N PRO A 23 -15.05 12.07 3.57
CA PRO A 23 -13.67 12.19 3.14
C PRO A 23 -13.29 10.97 2.29
N CYS A 24 -12.68 11.21 1.13
CA CYS A 24 -12.28 10.15 0.22
C CYS A 24 -10.88 10.37 -0.35
N THR A 25 -10.25 9.28 -0.74
CA THR A 25 -8.98 9.29 -1.46
C THR A 25 -9.22 9.06 -2.94
N VAL A 26 -8.56 9.88 -3.75
CA VAL A 26 -8.57 9.81 -5.22
C VAL A 26 -7.42 8.94 -5.68
N ILE A 27 -7.73 7.89 -6.42
CA ILE A 27 -6.75 6.97 -6.99
C ILE A 27 -6.95 6.92 -8.50
N GLU A 28 -5.88 7.13 -9.25
CA GLU A 28 -5.81 6.82 -10.67
C GLU A 28 -5.50 5.33 -10.80
N ALA A 29 -6.44 4.53 -11.28
CA ALA A 29 -6.35 3.08 -11.31
C ALA A 29 -6.47 2.57 -12.75
N GLY A 30 -5.40 1.99 -13.27
CA GLY A 30 -5.32 1.50 -14.64
C GLY A 30 -5.17 2.59 -15.71
N PRO A 31 -5.18 2.23 -16.99
CA PRO A 31 -5.32 0.85 -17.48
C PRO A 31 -4.10 -0.01 -17.13
N CYS A 32 -4.34 -1.22 -16.64
CA CYS A 32 -3.32 -2.21 -16.35
C CYS A 32 -3.27 -3.26 -17.45
N VAL A 33 -2.07 -3.66 -17.89
CA VAL A 33 -1.89 -4.66 -18.93
C VAL A 33 -1.45 -5.99 -18.31
N VAL A 34 -2.03 -7.10 -18.75
CA VAL A 34 -1.64 -8.46 -18.36
C VAL A 34 -0.33 -8.80 -19.05
N THR A 35 0.75 -8.93 -18.30
CA THR A 35 2.09 -9.23 -18.81
C THR A 35 2.49 -10.70 -18.70
N GLN A 36 1.82 -11.44 -17.83
CA GLN A 36 2.01 -12.90 -17.72
C GLN A 36 0.78 -13.53 -17.08
N VAL A 37 0.42 -14.70 -17.60
CA VAL A 37 -0.59 -15.58 -16.99
C VAL A 37 0.15 -16.77 -16.40
N LYS A 38 0.04 -16.98 -15.10
CA LYS A 38 0.63 -18.10 -14.39
C LYS A 38 -0.39 -19.21 -14.22
N THR A 39 0.02 -20.43 -14.55
CA THR A 39 -0.81 -21.62 -14.48
C THR A 39 -0.23 -22.63 -13.51
N ASN A 40 -1.11 -23.45 -12.94
CA ASN A 40 -0.68 -24.47 -11.96
C ASN A 40 0.30 -25.48 -12.53
N GLU A 41 0.19 -25.78 -13.83
CA GLU A 41 1.06 -26.76 -14.52
C GLU A 41 2.52 -26.30 -14.66
N LYS A 42 2.74 -25.00 -14.93
CA LYS A 42 4.07 -24.42 -15.17
C LYS A 42 4.68 -23.78 -13.94
N ASP A 43 3.86 -23.07 -13.16
CA ASP A 43 4.34 -22.21 -12.06
C ASP A 43 3.97 -22.77 -10.67
N GLY A 44 3.12 -23.81 -10.59
CA GLY A 44 2.65 -24.40 -9.34
C GLY A 44 1.56 -23.58 -8.64
N TYR A 45 1.10 -22.49 -9.24
CA TYR A 45 -0.02 -21.68 -8.74
C TYR A 45 -0.63 -20.85 -9.87
N THR A 46 -1.87 -20.39 -9.68
CA THR A 46 -2.57 -19.52 -10.62
C THR A 46 -2.46 -18.06 -10.21
N ALA A 47 -2.05 -17.20 -11.15
CA ALA A 47 -1.98 -15.75 -10.92
C ALA A 47 -1.99 -15.00 -12.27
N LEU A 48 -2.48 -13.75 -12.23
CA LEU A 48 -2.30 -12.79 -13.30
C LEU A 48 -1.25 -11.75 -12.90
N GLN A 49 -0.26 -11.57 -13.71
CA GLN A 49 0.72 -10.51 -13.54
C GLN A 49 0.25 -9.26 -14.29
N LEU A 50 -0.02 -8.19 -13.55
CA LEU A 50 -0.45 -6.90 -14.08
C LEU A 50 0.69 -5.89 -14.07
N SER A 51 0.71 -5.04 -15.08
CA SER A 51 1.69 -3.95 -15.19
C SER A 51 0.99 -2.61 -15.37
N TYR A 52 1.56 -1.56 -14.76
CA TYR A 52 1.00 -0.21 -14.72
C TYR A 52 2.09 0.86 -14.80
N ASP A 53 1.70 2.05 -15.29
CA ASP A 53 2.52 3.26 -15.47
C ASP A 53 3.71 3.08 -16.44
N GLU A 54 3.80 3.93 -17.44
CA GLU A 54 4.79 3.80 -18.51
C GLU A 54 6.20 4.15 -18.04
N LYS A 55 7.16 3.41 -18.55
CA LYS A 55 8.57 3.61 -18.29
C LYS A 55 9.32 3.85 -19.61
N LYS A 56 10.19 4.85 -19.62
CA LYS A 56 11.02 5.15 -20.79
C LYS A 56 11.91 3.95 -21.11
N GLU A 57 11.97 3.57 -22.38
CA GLU A 57 12.75 2.40 -22.84
C GLU A 57 14.25 2.49 -22.50
N LYS A 58 14.82 3.70 -22.56
CA LYS A 58 16.23 3.92 -22.18
C LYS A 58 16.56 3.55 -20.74
N ASN A 59 15.56 3.55 -19.85
CA ASN A 59 15.71 3.22 -18.44
C ASN A 59 15.32 1.75 -18.13
N THR A 60 15.07 0.93 -19.16
CA THR A 60 14.60 -0.45 -19.02
C THR A 60 15.70 -1.41 -19.46
N SER A 61 16.00 -2.43 -18.65
CA SER A 61 16.98 -3.46 -18.99
C SER A 61 16.51 -4.33 -20.15
N GLY A 62 17.44 -4.96 -20.88
CA GLY A 62 17.14 -5.82 -22.01
C GLY A 62 16.19 -6.98 -21.65
N ALA A 63 16.40 -7.61 -20.50
CA ALA A 63 15.53 -8.68 -20.01
C ALA A 63 14.07 -8.21 -19.82
N MET A 64 13.86 -7.03 -19.21
CA MET A 64 12.53 -6.48 -19.04
C MET A 64 11.89 -6.03 -20.35
N LYS A 65 12.66 -5.56 -21.32
CA LYS A 65 12.14 -5.27 -22.68
C LYS A 65 11.60 -6.55 -23.32
N GLY A 66 12.36 -7.66 -23.24
CA GLY A 66 11.92 -8.97 -23.73
C GLY A 66 10.63 -9.44 -23.05
N HIS A 67 10.53 -9.27 -21.73
CA HIS A 67 9.32 -9.62 -20.97
C HIS A 67 8.06 -8.85 -21.45
N PHE A 68 8.17 -7.54 -21.63
CA PHE A 68 7.04 -6.72 -22.11
C PHE A 68 6.73 -6.94 -23.59
N ALA A 69 7.74 -7.28 -24.41
CA ALA A 69 7.55 -7.61 -25.83
C ALA A 69 6.65 -8.85 -26.03
N LEU A 70 6.74 -9.85 -25.14
CA LEU A 70 5.85 -11.02 -25.17
C LEU A 70 4.37 -10.61 -24.99
N ALA A 71 4.11 -9.63 -24.16
CA ALA A 71 2.77 -9.08 -23.93
C ALA A 71 2.37 -7.99 -24.96
N LYS A 72 3.20 -7.71 -25.97
CA LYS A 72 3.00 -6.66 -26.98
C LYS A 72 2.72 -5.28 -26.36
N THR A 73 3.37 -4.95 -25.26
CA THR A 73 3.17 -3.68 -24.53
C THR A 73 4.49 -2.94 -24.33
N THR A 74 4.38 -1.63 -24.10
CA THR A 74 5.49 -0.77 -23.70
C THR A 74 5.98 -1.12 -22.29
N PRO A 75 7.26 -0.88 -21.96
CA PRO A 75 7.77 -1.10 -20.62
C PRO A 75 6.97 -0.32 -19.56
N LYS A 76 6.64 -0.99 -18.46
CA LYS A 76 5.89 -0.43 -17.34
C LYS A 76 6.75 -0.33 -16.08
N ARG A 77 6.37 0.57 -15.16
CA ARG A 77 7.12 0.82 -13.92
C ARG A 77 6.78 -0.13 -12.80
N LYS A 78 5.50 -0.46 -12.64
CA LYS A 78 5.01 -1.30 -11.57
C LYS A 78 4.46 -2.59 -12.15
N VAL A 79 4.97 -3.71 -11.65
CA VAL A 79 4.52 -5.05 -12.01
C VAL A 79 4.18 -5.77 -10.72
N VAL A 80 2.99 -6.36 -10.65
CA VAL A 80 2.49 -7.09 -9.47
C VAL A 80 1.65 -8.28 -9.90
N GLU A 81 1.70 -9.35 -9.14
CA GLU A 81 0.89 -10.54 -9.33
C GLU A 81 -0.34 -10.51 -8.41
N PHE A 82 -1.48 -10.82 -9.00
CA PHE A 82 -2.74 -11.04 -8.28
C PHE A 82 -3.08 -12.53 -8.38
N ARG A 83 -3.14 -13.20 -7.24
CA ARG A 83 -3.50 -14.61 -7.12
C ARG A 83 -5.02 -14.77 -7.10
N HIS A 84 -5.49 -15.91 -7.64
CA HIS A 84 -6.91 -16.26 -7.66
C HIS A 84 -7.79 -15.18 -8.30
N PHE A 85 -7.35 -14.67 -9.46
CA PHE A 85 -8.16 -13.74 -10.24
C PHE A 85 -9.41 -14.48 -10.75
N GLU A 86 -10.60 -13.87 -10.59
CA GLU A 86 -11.88 -14.54 -10.88
C GLU A 86 -12.14 -14.68 -12.38
N GLU A 87 -11.71 -13.69 -13.14
CA GLU A 87 -11.89 -13.70 -14.60
C GLU A 87 -10.64 -14.27 -15.29
N GLN A 88 -10.86 -15.14 -16.27
CA GLN A 88 -9.77 -15.56 -17.15
C GLN A 88 -9.42 -14.43 -18.12
N LYS A 89 -8.19 -13.98 -18.10
CA LYS A 89 -7.65 -12.95 -19.00
C LYS A 89 -6.48 -13.51 -19.77
N ASN A 90 -6.32 -13.03 -20.99
CA ASN A 90 -5.23 -13.42 -21.87
C ASN A 90 -4.04 -12.45 -21.73
N LEU A 91 -2.89 -12.90 -22.23
CA LEU A 91 -1.69 -12.07 -22.31
C LEU A 91 -1.95 -10.85 -23.20
N GLY A 92 -1.65 -9.65 -22.70
CA GLY A 92 -1.89 -8.40 -23.42
C GLY A 92 -3.24 -7.74 -23.17
N ASP A 93 -4.17 -8.42 -22.50
CA ASP A 93 -5.46 -7.82 -22.16
C ASP A 93 -5.27 -6.63 -21.22
N THR A 94 -6.17 -5.65 -21.31
CA THR A 94 -6.20 -4.48 -20.45
C THR A 94 -7.30 -4.60 -19.41
N ILE A 95 -6.99 -4.23 -18.18
CA ILE A 95 -7.94 -4.17 -17.07
C ILE A 95 -8.11 -2.71 -16.67
N THR A 96 -9.35 -2.24 -16.64
CA THR A 96 -9.75 -0.88 -16.32
C THR A 96 -10.46 -0.80 -14.95
N VAL A 97 -10.81 0.39 -14.52
CA VAL A 97 -11.57 0.63 -13.28
C VAL A 97 -12.99 0.05 -13.31
N GLU A 98 -13.50 -0.36 -14.47
CA GLU A 98 -14.82 -0.97 -14.62
C GLU A 98 -15.01 -2.29 -13.86
N LEU A 99 -13.89 -2.87 -13.40
CA LEU A 99 -13.89 -4.01 -12.50
C LEU A 99 -14.63 -3.73 -11.17
N PHE A 100 -14.73 -2.47 -10.77
CA PHE A 100 -15.33 -2.05 -9.51
C PHE A 100 -16.63 -1.30 -9.74
N ALA A 101 -17.63 -1.58 -8.89
CA ALA A 101 -18.91 -0.85 -8.85
C ALA A 101 -18.93 0.13 -7.65
N GLU A 102 -19.77 1.14 -7.75
CA GLU A 102 -20.06 2.04 -6.62
C GLU A 102 -20.73 1.24 -5.49
N GLY A 103 -20.29 1.45 -4.25
CA GLY A 103 -20.73 0.71 -3.07
C GLY A 103 -19.98 -0.60 -2.80
N ASP A 104 -19.07 -1.02 -3.67
CA ASP A 104 -18.21 -2.19 -3.41
C ASP A 104 -17.29 -1.96 -2.21
N PHE A 105 -16.97 -3.04 -1.50
CA PHE A 105 -15.95 -3.03 -0.47
C PHE A 105 -14.63 -3.58 -1.03
N VAL A 106 -13.56 -2.82 -0.83
CA VAL A 106 -12.24 -3.14 -1.36
C VAL A 106 -11.17 -3.08 -0.29
N ASP A 107 -10.11 -3.84 -0.49
CA ASP A 107 -8.91 -3.81 0.32
C ASP A 107 -7.83 -3.02 -0.42
N VAL A 108 -7.16 -2.11 0.28
CA VAL A 108 -6.10 -1.30 -0.33
C VAL A 108 -4.77 -1.59 0.33
N VAL A 109 -3.83 -2.07 -0.49
CA VAL A 109 -2.45 -2.37 -0.07
C VAL A 109 -1.50 -1.29 -0.58
N GLY A 110 -0.70 -0.73 0.30
CA GLY A 110 0.31 0.26 -0.07
C GLY A 110 1.48 0.29 0.90
N THR A 111 2.48 1.10 0.58
CA THR A 111 3.62 1.32 1.45
C THR A 111 3.40 2.56 2.30
N SER A 112 3.39 2.42 3.61
CA SER A 112 3.20 3.54 4.54
C SER A 112 4.32 4.57 4.43
N LYS A 113 4.03 5.83 4.79
CA LYS A 113 5.04 6.90 4.81
C LYS A 113 6.21 6.52 5.72
N GLY A 114 7.43 6.53 5.19
CA GLY A 114 8.64 6.34 5.98
C GLY A 114 8.89 7.53 6.91
N LYS A 115 9.28 7.27 8.14
CA LYS A 115 9.61 8.28 9.16
C LYS A 115 11.04 8.16 9.66
N GLY A 116 11.85 7.31 9.03
CA GLY A 116 13.23 7.04 9.43
C GLY A 116 13.33 6.31 10.77
N PHE A 117 14.47 6.46 11.45
CA PHE A 117 14.69 5.94 12.80
C PHE A 117 13.96 6.82 13.81
N GLN A 118 13.11 6.24 14.64
CA GLN A 118 12.34 6.96 15.64
C GLN A 118 12.51 6.35 17.03
N GLY A 119 12.53 7.23 18.04
CA GLY A 119 12.50 6.83 19.44
C GLY A 119 11.15 6.23 19.85
N VAL A 120 11.14 5.63 21.03
CA VAL A 120 9.97 4.87 21.56
C VAL A 120 8.73 5.75 21.76
N VAL A 121 8.90 7.02 22.08
CA VAL A 121 7.79 7.97 22.24
C VAL A 121 6.98 8.08 20.95
N LYS A 122 7.61 8.35 19.80
CA LYS A 122 6.94 8.48 18.52
C LYS A 122 6.55 7.14 17.91
N ARG A 123 7.41 6.13 18.07
CA ARG A 123 7.23 4.82 17.44
C ARG A 123 6.15 3.98 18.12
N HIS A 124 6.08 4.02 19.45
CA HIS A 124 5.22 3.16 20.26
C HIS A 124 4.24 3.92 21.15
N GLY A 125 4.29 5.25 21.18
CA GLY A 125 3.41 6.07 22.01
C GLY A 125 3.76 6.07 23.50
N PHE A 126 5.02 5.83 23.86
CA PHE A 126 5.46 5.88 25.25
C PHE A 126 5.41 7.31 25.78
N SER A 127 5.00 7.47 27.03
CA SER A 127 4.85 8.78 27.67
C SER A 127 6.20 9.46 27.96
N GLY A 128 7.27 8.68 28.16
CA GLY A 128 8.53 9.18 28.70
C GLY A 128 8.40 9.56 30.17
N VAL A 129 9.36 10.31 30.71
CA VAL A 129 9.38 10.74 32.12
C VAL A 129 8.62 12.07 32.35
N GLY A 130 7.95 12.61 31.34
CA GLY A 130 7.18 13.85 31.41
C GLY A 130 8.04 15.13 31.21
N HIS A 131 7.35 16.28 31.16
CA HIS A 131 8.02 17.58 31.02
C HIS A 131 8.67 18.04 32.30
N ALA A 132 9.61 18.99 32.18
CA ALA A 132 10.54 19.50 33.16
C ALA A 132 10.06 19.57 34.64
N ASN A 133 8.79 19.95 34.86
CA ASN A 133 8.24 20.07 36.22
C ASN A 133 7.83 18.73 36.87
N LYS A 134 7.88 17.61 36.14
CA LYS A 134 7.49 16.26 36.60
C LYS A 134 8.64 15.25 36.51
N SER A 135 9.79 15.64 36.02
CA SER A 135 10.91 14.75 35.82
C SER A 135 11.71 14.43 37.07
N HIS A 136 11.51 15.18 38.18
CA HIS A 136 12.21 14.97 39.44
C HIS A 136 13.73 14.72 39.29
N GLY A 137 14.39 15.52 38.44
CA GLY A 137 15.85 15.40 38.20
C GLY A 137 16.23 14.34 37.15
N GLN A 138 15.31 13.64 36.51
CA GLN A 138 15.60 12.65 35.49
C GLN A 138 15.64 13.24 34.07
N HIS A 139 16.28 14.39 33.90
CA HIS A 139 16.31 15.12 32.62
C HIS A 139 16.95 14.32 31.49
N ASP A 140 17.95 13.49 31.76
CA ASP A 140 18.65 12.68 30.76
C ASP A 140 17.79 11.49 30.24
N ARG A 141 16.67 11.19 30.89
CA ARG A 141 15.83 10.03 30.58
C ARG A 141 14.44 10.38 30.07
N GLU A 142 14.19 11.62 29.71
CA GLU A 142 12.84 12.11 29.31
C GLU A 142 12.16 11.28 28.23
N ARG A 143 12.92 10.78 27.25
CA ARG A 143 12.40 10.01 26.11
C ARG A 143 12.86 8.55 26.12
N ALA A 144 13.27 8.05 27.27
CA ALA A 144 13.74 6.68 27.42
C ALA A 144 12.57 5.66 27.40
N PRO A 145 12.84 4.40 27.04
CA PRO A 145 11.83 3.35 27.03
C PRO A 145 11.36 2.93 28.43
N GLY A 146 12.12 3.26 29.48
CA GLY A 146 11.88 2.76 30.83
C GLY A 146 12.53 1.40 31.06
N SER A 147 11.96 0.57 31.95
CA SER A 147 12.47 -0.77 32.24
C SER A 147 12.41 -1.68 31.01
N LEU A 148 13.47 -2.46 30.81
CA LEU A 148 13.57 -3.44 29.72
C LEU A 148 13.34 -4.89 30.21
N GLY A 149 13.06 -5.08 31.49
CA GLY A 149 12.82 -6.37 32.14
C GLY A 149 13.64 -6.56 33.39
N ALA A 150 13.63 -7.78 33.96
CA ALA A 150 14.45 -8.16 35.11
C ALA A 150 15.94 -8.20 34.75
N SER A 151 16.79 -7.86 35.69
CA SER A 151 18.22 -7.72 35.46
C SER A 151 18.95 -9.08 35.39
N SER A 152 19.04 -9.77 36.53
CA SER A 152 19.93 -10.94 36.68
C SER A 152 19.34 -12.22 36.06
N ASP A 153 18.03 -12.37 36.02
CA ASP A 153 17.34 -13.50 35.45
C ASP A 153 16.15 -12.99 34.57
N PRO A 154 16.13 -13.25 33.27
CA PRO A 154 16.98 -14.13 32.44
C PRO A 154 18.27 -13.51 31.88
N SER A 155 18.79 -12.40 32.40
CA SER A 155 20.02 -11.69 31.94
C SER A 155 19.99 -11.27 30.46
N ARG A 156 18.82 -11.12 29.87
CA ARG A 156 18.63 -10.72 28.47
C ARG A 156 17.32 -9.97 28.31
N VAL A 157 17.25 -9.18 27.23
CA VAL A 157 15.99 -8.55 26.79
C VAL A 157 15.25 -9.53 25.88
N MET A 158 13.96 -9.74 26.15
CA MET A 158 13.15 -10.66 25.37
C MET A 158 12.89 -10.14 23.96
N PRO A 159 12.79 -11.04 22.95
CA PRO A 159 12.38 -10.66 21.60
C PRO A 159 11.02 -9.95 21.59
N GLY A 160 10.86 -8.97 20.68
CA GLY A 160 9.60 -8.21 20.56
C GLY A 160 9.48 -7.03 21.50
N MET A 161 10.45 -6.76 22.38
CA MET A 161 10.47 -5.56 23.23
C MET A 161 10.38 -4.29 22.39
N ARG A 162 9.52 -3.37 22.82
CA ARG A 162 9.27 -2.10 22.10
C ARG A 162 10.43 -1.12 22.28
N MET A 163 11.32 -1.09 21.31
CA MET A 163 12.50 -0.23 21.28
C MET A 163 12.47 0.77 20.14
N ALA A 164 13.39 1.73 20.16
CA ALA A 164 13.66 2.62 19.04
C ALA A 164 14.00 1.84 17.76
N GLY A 165 13.75 2.43 16.61
CA GLY A 165 14.07 1.81 15.33
C GLY A 165 13.30 2.42 14.16
N ARG A 166 13.42 1.81 12.99
CA ARG A 166 12.76 2.28 11.76
C ARG A 166 11.24 2.27 11.93
N MET A 167 10.62 3.39 11.58
CA MET A 167 9.16 3.56 11.60
C MET A 167 8.65 3.88 10.19
N GLY A 168 7.57 3.22 9.80
CA GLY A 168 6.99 3.37 8.47
C GLY A 168 7.83 2.73 7.36
N GLY A 169 7.46 3.00 6.10
CA GLY A 169 8.06 2.35 4.93
C GLY A 169 7.71 0.86 4.79
N ASN A 170 6.70 0.39 5.51
CA ASN A 170 6.24 -1.00 5.50
C ASN A 170 4.99 -1.15 4.63
N ARG A 171 4.84 -2.32 4.02
CA ARG A 171 3.60 -2.72 3.35
C ARG A 171 2.47 -2.80 4.38
N LYS A 172 1.37 -2.10 4.11
CA LYS A 172 0.17 -2.07 4.94
C LYS A 172 -1.05 -2.33 4.07
N LYS A 173 -1.96 -3.14 4.56
CA LYS A 173 -3.26 -3.41 3.97
C LYS A 173 -4.33 -2.77 4.84
N ILE A 174 -5.21 -1.96 4.26
CA ILE A 174 -6.42 -1.44 4.89
C ILE A 174 -7.57 -2.16 4.23
N GLN A 175 -8.38 -2.80 5.04
CA GLN A 175 -9.48 -3.65 4.61
C GLN A 175 -10.82 -2.93 4.67
N ASN A 176 -11.79 -3.42 3.91
CA ASN A 176 -13.19 -2.99 3.95
C ASN A 176 -13.38 -1.49 3.71
N LEU A 177 -12.73 -0.94 2.70
CA LEU A 177 -12.95 0.43 2.27
C LEU A 177 -14.06 0.47 1.21
N GLU A 178 -15.03 1.34 1.39
CA GLU A 178 -16.15 1.54 0.48
C GLU A 178 -15.72 2.34 -0.75
N VAL A 179 -16.09 1.90 -1.93
CA VAL A 179 -15.94 2.64 -3.19
C VAL A 179 -17.08 3.65 -3.29
N VAL A 180 -16.75 4.94 -3.25
CA VAL A 180 -17.76 6.03 -3.28
C VAL A 180 -18.20 6.31 -4.71
N LYS A 181 -17.25 6.39 -5.65
CA LYS A 181 -17.53 6.69 -7.05
C LYS A 181 -16.47 6.12 -7.96
N VAL A 182 -16.89 5.66 -9.14
CA VAL A 182 -16.02 5.20 -10.22
C VAL A 182 -16.18 6.10 -11.43
N MET A 183 -15.09 6.58 -12.00
CA MET A 183 -15.06 7.43 -13.20
C MET A 183 -14.22 6.76 -14.30
N PRO A 184 -14.82 5.91 -15.14
CA PRO A 184 -14.11 5.14 -16.16
C PRO A 184 -13.39 6.03 -17.18
N GLU A 185 -14.02 7.12 -17.61
CA GLU A 185 -13.44 8.06 -18.59
C GLU A 185 -12.08 8.61 -18.19
N LYS A 186 -11.85 8.77 -16.90
CA LYS A 186 -10.59 9.32 -16.32
C LYS A 186 -9.72 8.26 -15.66
N ASN A 187 -10.15 6.99 -15.66
CA ASN A 187 -9.50 5.91 -14.91
C ASN A 187 -9.31 6.24 -13.43
N VAL A 188 -10.31 6.87 -12.80
CA VAL A 188 -10.25 7.31 -11.41
C VAL A 188 -11.29 6.60 -10.56
N ILE A 189 -10.87 6.19 -9.37
CA ILE A 189 -11.72 5.63 -8.33
C ILE A 189 -11.62 6.47 -7.05
N LEU A 190 -12.75 6.76 -6.44
CA LEU A 190 -12.86 7.44 -5.14
C LEU A 190 -13.15 6.41 -4.07
N ILE A 191 -12.23 6.25 -3.12
CA ILE A 191 -12.37 5.32 -2.00
C ILE A 191 -12.54 6.12 -0.71
N LYS A 192 -13.52 5.75 0.10
CA LYS A 192 -13.83 6.37 1.38
C LYS A 192 -12.67 6.22 2.37
N GLY A 193 -12.28 7.32 2.98
CA GLY A 193 -11.25 7.36 4.00
C GLY A 193 -9.83 7.53 3.46
N SER A 194 -8.85 7.18 4.28
CA SER A 194 -7.44 7.33 3.98
C SER A 194 -6.81 5.99 3.57
N ILE A 195 -5.88 6.04 2.64
CA ILE A 195 -5.10 4.87 2.19
C ILE A 195 -3.62 5.05 2.49
N PRO A 196 -2.83 3.97 2.60
CA PRO A 196 -1.41 4.06 2.91
C PRO A 196 -0.62 4.72 1.78
N GLY A 197 0.45 5.40 2.14
CA GLY A 197 1.41 6.01 1.20
C GLY A 197 1.30 7.52 1.03
N THR A 198 2.26 8.06 0.30
CA THR A 198 2.33 9.47 -0.10
C THR A 198 1.52 9.72 -1.36
N ARG A 199 1.35 10.99 -1.75
CA ARG A 199 0.87 11.34 -3.09
C ARG A 199 1.85 10.77 -4.12
N GLY A 200 1.33 10.21 -5.22
CA GLY A 200 2.13 9.57 -6.26
C GLY A 200 2.62 8.16 -5.94
N SER A 201 2.34 7.60 -4.76
CA SER A 201 2.68 6.21 -4.45
C SER A 201 1.73 5.22 -5.13
N TYR A 202 2.27 4.07 -5.52
CA TYR A 202 1.47 2.97 -6.04
C TYR A 202 0.73 2.25 -4.91
N VAL A 203 -0.49 1.87 -5.20
CA VAL A 203 -1.37 1.09 -4.33
C VAL A 203 -1.98 -0.06 -5.13
N LEU A 204 -2.31 -1.14 -4.45
CA LEU A 204 -3.04 -2.26 -5.01
C LEU A 204 -4.45 -2.23 -4.43
N ILE A 205 -5.44 -2.34 -5.28
CA ILE A 205 -6.85 -2.39 -4.90
C ILE A 205 -7.29 -3.81 -5.18
N GLU A 206 -7.78 -4.50 -4.16
CA GLU A 206 -8.20 -5.91 -4.20
C GLU A 206 -9.68 -5.99 -3.78
N LYS A 207 -10.47 -6.75 -4.57
CA LYS A 207 -11.87 -7.07 -4.27
C LYS A 207 -12.03 -8.56 -4.03
#